data_9566b55b5233d3b4f3a2f9cb869e0e7d
#
_entry.id   9566b55b5233d3b4f3a2f9cb869e0e7d
#
_cell.length_a   1.000
_cell.length_b   1.000
_cell.length_c   1.000
_cell.angle_alpha   90.00
_cell.angle_beta   90.00
_cell.angle_gamma   90.00
#
_symmetry.space_group_name_H-M   'P 1'
#
loop_
_entity.id
_entity.type
_entity.pdbx_description
1 polymer ?
#
loop_
_entity_poly.entity_id
_entity_poly.type
_entity_poly.pdbx_seq_one_letter_code
_entity_poly.pdbx_strand_id
1 'polypeptide(L)'
;LKECLILQARDSEQYCKNLAVVLENLHLMATGKFDLLKRRSGCSDEEIAIIFRKIKSFDPKPGLKFDSLGAPIREPDLQVTETEDGWNVDLNNSTLPEVKINKDYAQDVRDKVRDKDQREFIKDKVSEAKWLAKAIEKRNETMLKVGSEIIKRQTLFLERGAQFIQPMVLKDIAEAVGMHESTISRVTTGSL
;
A
#
# COMPACT_ATOMS: atom_id res chain seq x y z
N LEU A 1 20.03 2.80 -15.91
CA LEU A 1 19.77 1.42 -16.36
C LEU A 1 20.86 0.92 -17.33
N LYS A 2 21.12 1.60 -18.43
CA LYS A 2 22.11 1.20 -19.45
C LYS A 2 23.50 0.96 -18.86
N GLU A 3 24.03 1.91 -18.10
CA GLU A 3 25.35 1.83 -17.48
C GLU A 3 25.45 0.67 -16.47
N CYS A 4 24.41 0.47 -15.65
CA CYS A 4 24.35 -0.67 -14.73
C CYS A 4 24.42 -2.01 -15.46
N LEU A 5 23.72 -2.16 -16.57
CA LEU A 5 23.74 -3.40 -17.36
C LEU A 5 25.09 -3.62 -18.05
N ILE A 6 25.74 -2.55 -18.51
CA ILE A 6 27.09 -2.62 -19.10
C ILE A 6 28.13 -3.06 -18.06
N LEU A 7 28.06 -2.50 -16.84
CA LEU A 7 28.95 -2.89 -15.74
C LEU A 7 28.75 -4.37 -15.39
N GLN A 8 27.50 -4.81 -15.19
CA GLN A 8 27.21 -6.22 -14.92
C GLN A 8 27.70 -7.16 -16.02
N ALA A 9 27.57 -6.75 -17.29
CA ALA A 9 28.07 -7.54 -18.41
C ALA A 9 29.60 -7.66 -18.37
N ARG A 10 30.31 -6.62 -17.97
CA ARG A 10 31.76 -6.63 -17.81
C ARG A 10 32.19 -7.52 -16.65
N ASP A 11 31.53 -7.38 -15.50
CA ASP A 11 31.86 -8.14 -14.28
C ASP A 11 31.60 -9.66 -14.47
N SER A 12 30.61 -10.02 -15.27
CA SER A 12 30.26 -11.42 -15.56
C SER A 12 31.06 -12.04 -16.73
N GLU A 13 32.08 -11.37 -17.24
CA GLU A 13 32.87 -11.77 -18.41
C GLU A 13 32.02 -12.05 -19.68
N GLN A 14 30.79 -11.62 -19.71
CA GLN A 14 29.85 -11.83 -20.82
C GLN A 14 29.81 -10.65 -21.80
N TYR A 15 30.69 -9.69 -21.58
CA TYR A 15 30.79 -8.50 -22.43
C TYR A 15 31.30 -8.84 -23.81
N CYS A 16 30.53 -8.48 -24.85
CA CYS A 16 30.95 -8.52 -26.25
C CYS A 16 30.52 -7.23 -26.95
N LYS A 17 31.19 -6.91 -28.06
CA LYS A 17 30.91 -5.69 -28.85
C LYS A 17 29.43 -5.60 -29.26
N ASN A 18 28.85 -6.73 -29.67
CA ASN A 18 27.46 -6.82 -30.11
C ASN A 18 26.48 -6.54 -28.94
N LEU A 19 26.76 -7.06 -27.75
CA LEU A 19 25.98 -6.78 -26.56
C LEU A 19 26.02 -5.29 -26.19
N ALA A 20 27.19 -4.65 -26.30
CA ALA A 20 27.33 -3.22 -26.07
C ALA A 20 26.45 -2.38 -27.00
N VAL A 21 26.47 -2.68 -28.31
CA VAL A 21 25.62 -1.99 -29.29
C VAL A 21 24.14 -2.20 -29.00
N VAL A 22 23.73 -3.40 -28.62
CA VAL A 22 22.34 -3.69 -28.23
C VAL A 22 21.92 -2.93 -26.96
N LEU A 23 22.77 -2.90 -25.93
CA LEU A 23 22.53 -2.13 -24.72
C LEU A 23 22.45 -0.61 -24.96
N GLU A 24 23.20 -0.12 -25.97
CA GLU A 24 23.09 1.26 -26.40
C GLU A 24 21.76 1.59 -27.08
N ASN A 25 21.14 0.61 -27.67
CA ASN A 25 19.91 0.74 -28.45
C ASN A 25 18.70 0.01 -27.78
N LEU A 26 18.66 -0.09 -26.47
CA LEU A 26 17.57 -0.77 -25.72
C LEU A 26 16.17 -0.25 -26.10
N HIS A 27 16.03 1.03 -26.47
CA HIS A 27 14.78 1.60 -26.92
C HIS A 27 14.23 0.93 -28.20
N LEU A 28 15.10 0.43 -29.07
CA LEU A 28 14.67 -0.31 -30.26
C LEU A 28 14.12 -1.69 -29.92
N MET A 29 14.68 -2.33 -28.90
CA MET A 29 14.12 -3.58 -28.34
C MET A 29 12.74 -3.35 -27.72
N ALA A 30 12.59 -2.30 -26.92
CA ALA A 30 11.34 -1.96 -26.26
C ALA A 30 10.21 -1.62 -27.27
N THR A 31 10.57 -1.05 -28.41
CA THR A 31 9.62 -0.70 -29.49
C THR A 31 9.43 -1.80 -30.51
N GLY A 32 10.07 -2.97 -30.36
CA GLY A 32 9.95 -4.11 -31.28
C GLY A 32 10.63 -3.91 -32.66
N LYS A 33 11.49 -2.90 -32.79
CA LYS A 33 12.18 -2.58 -34.08
C LYS A 33 13.45 -3.42 -34.27
N PHE A 34 13.29 -4.74 -34.31
CA PHE A 34 14.41 -5.68 -34.37
C PHE A 34 15.23 -5.55 -35.67
N ASP A 35 14.64 -5.20 -36.81
CA ASP A 35 15.34 -5.03 -38.07
C ASP A 35 16.37 -3.89 -38.04
N LEU A 36 16.03 -2.79 -37.37
CA LEU A 36 16.95 -1.68 -37.16
C LEU A 36 18.07 -2.06 -36.18
N LEU A 37 17.75 -2.86 -35.18
CA LEU A 37 18.73 -3.35 -34.23
C LEU A 37 19.74 -4.29 -34.88
N LYS A 38 19.28 -5.20 -35.77
CA LYS A 38 20.14 -6.07 -36.60
C LYS A 38 21.12 -5.28 -37.47
N ARG A 39 20.60 -4.27 -38.17
CA ARG A 39 21.44 -3.41 -39.03
C ARG A 39 22.53 -2.66 -38.26
N ARG A 40 22.22 -2.26 -36.99
CA ARG A 40 23.20 -1.53 -36.17
C ARG A 40 24.19 -2.44 -35.46
N SER A 41 23.77 -3.61 -35.03
CA SER A 41 24.61 -4.57 -34.29
C SER A 41 25.36 -5.54 -35.19
N GLY A 42 24.90 -5.72 -36.44
CA GLY A 42 25.44 -6.71 -37.36
C GLY A 42 25.14 -8.17 -36.97
N CYS A 43 24.18 -8.37 -36.04
CA CYS A 43 23.83 -9.68 -35.47
C CYS A 43 22.77 -10.41 -36.30
N SER A 44 22.82 -11.74 -36.27
CA SER A 44 21.76 -12.62 -36.77
C SER A 44 20.59 -12.65 -35.79
N ASP A 45 19.45 -13.23 -36.22
CA ASP A 45 18.26 -13.40 -35.34
C ASP A 45 18.56 -14.27 -34.14
N GLU A 46 19.36 -15.32 -34.31
CA GLU A 46 19.75 -16.23 -33.23
C GLU A 46 20.65 -15.53 -32.20
N GLU A 47 21.61 -14.73 -32.68
CA GLU A 47 22.50 -13.95 -31.80
C GLU A 47 21.72 -12.91 -30.99
N ILE A 48 20.77 -12.22 -31.60
CA ILE A 48 19.90 -11.26 -30.90
C ILE A 48 19.04 -11.98 -29.81
N ALA A 49 18.53 -13.17 -30.14
CA ALA A 49 17.77 -13.96 -29.14
C ALA A 49 18.62 -14.41 -27.95
N ILE A 50 19.90 -14.73 -28.20
CA ILE A 50 20.87 -15.05 -27.13
C ILE A 50 21.18 -13.82 -26.31
N ILE A 51 21.46 -12.68 -26.95
CA ILE A 51 21.72 -11.40 -26.28
C ILE A 51 20.48 -10.98 -25.42
N PHE A 52 19.30 -11.15 -25.96
CA PHE A 52 18.06 -10.84 -25.23
C PHE A 52 17.89 -11.67 -23.96
N ARG A 53 18.18 -12.99 -24.04
CA ARG A 53 18.18 -13.86 -22.85
C ARG A 53 19.21 -13.44 -21.81
N LYS A 54 20.41 -13.04 -22.25
CA LYS A 54 21.44 -12.50 -21.35
C LYS A 54 20.99 -11.21 -20.68
N ILE A 55 20.42 -10.25 -21.42
CA ILE A 55 19.93 -8.99 -20.86
C ILE A 55 18.83 -9.23 -19.83
N LYS A 56 17.95 -10.21 -20.06
CA LYS A 56 16.92 -10.61 -19.08
C LYS A 56 17.48 -11.18 -17.77
N SER A 57 18.67 -11.77 -17.79
CA SER A 57 19.31 -12.31 -16.59
C SER A 57 19.99 -11.24 -15.72
N PHE A 58 20.21 -10.05 -16.27
CA PHE A 58 20.80 -8.94 -15.52
C PHE A 58 19.79 -8.26 -14.60
N ASP A 59 20.27 -7.78 -13.48
CA ASP A 59 19.45 -7.06 -12.50
C ASP A 59 19.35 -5.58 -12.88
N PRO A 60 18.15 -5.04 -13.18
CA PRO A 60 17.99 -3.64 -13.55
C PRO A 60 18.24 -2.68 -12.37
N LYS A 61 18.17 -3.16 -11.13
CA LYS A 61 18.31 -2.38 -9.90
C LYS A 61 19.21 -3.08 -8.88
N PRO A 62 20.51 -3.28 -9.19
CA PRO A 62 21.41 -4.06 -8.32
C PRO A 62 21.57 -3.45 -6.91
N GLY A 63 21.34 -2.15 -6.75
CA GLY A 63 21.36 -1.48 -5.46
C GLY A 63 20.31 -1.97 -4.46
N LEU A 64 19.19 -2.55 -4.94
CA LEU A 64 18.17 -3.10 -4.04
C LEU A 64 18.67 -4.28 -3.19
N LYS A 65 19.74 -4.97 -3.62
CA LYS A 65 20.38 -6.03 -2.83
C LYS A 65 21.10 -5.49 -1.58
N PHE A 66 21.47 -4.20 -1.59
CA PHE A 66 22.14 -3.52 -0.49
C PHE A 66 21.19 -2.63 0.31
N ASP A 67 19.95 -2.48 -0.16
CA ASP A 67 18.89 -1.78 0.56
C ASP A 67 18.27 -2.72 1.61
N SER A 68 18.97 -2.82 2.74
CA SER A 68 18.52 -3.58 3.91
C SER A 68 17.42 -2.86 4.70
N LEU A 69 17.11 -1.62 4.34
CA LEU A 69 15.98 -0.87 4.87
C LEU A 69 14.74 -1.21 4.04
N GLY A 70 14.22 -2.41 4.18
CA GLY A 70 12.86 -2.71 3.73
C GLY A 70 11.93 -1.62 4.27
N ALA A 71 11.04 -1.08 3.43
CA ALA A 71 10.03 -0.16 3.92
C ALA A 71 9.39 -0.77 5.18
N PRO A 72 9.23 0.01 6.27
CA PRO A 72 8.63 -0.53 7.49
C PRO A 72 7.29 -1.16 7.11
N ILE A 73 7.16 -2.46 7.38
CA ILE A 73 5.91 -3.19 7.18
C ILE A 73 4.93 -2.56 8.16
N ARG A 74 3.99 -1.76 7.66
CA ARG A 74 2.90 -1.26 8.49
C ARG A 74 1.91 -2.40 8.71
N GLU A 75 1.48 -2.55 9.94
CA GLU A 75 0.42 -3.48 10.25
C GLU A 75 -0.89 -2.98 9.62
N PRO A 76 -1.72 -3.87 9.03
CA PRO A 76 -2.97 -3.47 8.40
C PRO A 76 -4.00 -3.02 9.45
N ASP A 77 -4.81 -2.02 9.10
CA ASP A 77 -5.90 -1.52 9.95
C ASP A 77 -7.13 -2.45 9.94
N LEU A 78 -7.34 -3.17 8.85
CA LEU A 78 -8.44 -4.12 8.65
C LEU A 78 -7.90 -5.51 8.33
N GLN A 79 -8.61 -6.53 8.81
CA GLN A 79 -8.36 -7.94 8.48
C GLN A 79 -9.57 -8.50 7.73
N VAL A 80 -9.30 -9.25 6.65
CA VAL A 80 -10.33 -9.91 5.86
C VAL A 80 -10.19 -11.41 6.04
N THR A 81 -11.26 -12.05 6.49
CA THR A 81 -11.31 -13.50 6.74
C THR A 81 -12.40 -14.15 5.90
N GLU A 82 -12.09 -15.30 5.33
CA GLU A 82 -13.07 -16.12 4.64
C GLU A 82 -13.90 -16.90 5.68
N THR A 83 -15.21 -16.85 5.54
CA THR A 83 -16.18 -17.57 6.40
C THR A 83 -17.11 -18.41 5.51
N GLU A 84 -17.88 -19.30 6.12
CA GLU A 84 -18.87 -20.13 5.40
C GLU A 84 -19.92 -19.31 4.64
N ASP A 85 -20.23 -18.09 5.15
CA ASP A 85 -21.20 -17.16 4.57
C ASP A 85 -20.57 -16.13 3.60
N GLY A 86 -19.25 -16.20 3.36
CA GLY A 86 -18.50 -15.28 2.50
C GLY A 86 -17.33 -14.58 3.21
N TRP A 87 -17.04 -13.35 2.82
CA TRP A 87 -15.90 -12.58 3.35
C TRP A 87 -16.34 -11.67 4.49
N ASN A 88 -15.68 -11.82 5.64
CA ASN A 88 -15.86 -10.94 6.80
C ASN A 88 -14.71 -9.93 6.91
N VAL A 89 -15.04 -8.71 7.36
CA VAL A 89 -14.07 -7.62 7.57
C VAL A 89 -14.09 -7.20 9.02
N ASP A 90 -12.96 -7.33 9.69
CA ASP A 90 -12.79 -6.97 11.08
C ASP A 90 -11.70 -5.90 11.25
N LEU A 91 -11.80 -5.13 12.33
CA LEU A 91 -10.75 -4.19 12.74
C LEU A 91 -9.56 -4.94 13.33
N ASN A 92 -8.35 -4.56 12.94
CA ASN A 92 -7.15 -5.07 13.58
C ASN A 92 -6.94 -4.35 14.93
N ASN A 93 -7.34 -5.01 16.00
CA ASN A 93 -7.24 -4.46 17.36
C ASN A 93 -5.80 -4.29 17.87
N SER A 94 -4.79 -4.88 17.17
CA SER A 94 -3.39 -4.71 17.56
C SER A 94 -2.84 -3.32 17.21
N THR A 95 -3.40 -2.68 16.19
CA THR A 95 -2.95 -1.36 15.69
C THR A 95 -3.78 -0.20 16.20
N LEU A 96 -5.02 -0.47 16.61
CA LEU A 96 -5.96 0.58 16.99
C LEU A 96 -5.83 0.94 18.47
N PRO A 97 -5.68 2.23 18.81
CA PRO A 97 -5.64 2.66 20.21
C PRO A 97 -6.98 2.44 20.88
N GLU A 98 -6.99 1.69 21.97
CA GLU A 98 -8.17 1.57 22.84
C GLU A 98 -8.16 2.70 23.86
N VAL A 99 -9.17 3.58 23.82
CA VAL A 99 -9.32 4.67 24.78
C VAL A 99 -10.42 4.33 25.77
N LYS A 100 -10.03 4.06 27.02
CA LYS A 100 -10.95 3.82 28.13
C LYS A 100 -10.98 5.04 29.06
N ILE A 101 -12.17 5.52 29.36
CA ILE A 101 -12.37 6.60 30.30
C ILE A 101 -12.64 5.99 31.69
N ASN A 102 -11.73 6.23 32.65
CA ASN A 102 -11.93 5.81 34.04
C ASN A 102 -12.92 6.78 34.73
N LYS A 103 -14.19 6.39 34.70
CA LYS A 103 -15.29 7.20 35.28
C LYS A 103 -15.19 7.30 36.79
N ASP A 104 -14.75 6.25 37.45
CA ASP A 104 -14.64 6.17 38.91
C ASP A 104 -13.55 7.12 39.41
N TYR A 105 -12.40 7.12 38.74
CA TYR A 105 -11.32 8.07 39.02
C TYR A 105 -11.76 9.52 38.82
N ALA A 106 -12.46 9.80 37.71
CA ALA A 106 -12.96 11.14 37.44
C ALA A 106 -13.97 11.62 38.50
N GLN A 107 -14.78 10.72 39.04
CA GLN A 107 -15.72 11.01 40.11
C GLN A 107 -15.01 11.23 41.44
N ASP A 108 -14.08 10.37 41.82
CA ASP A 108 -13.27 10.48 43.03
C ASP A 108 -12.49 11.79 43.10
N VAL A 109 -11.88 12.20 41.97
CA VAL A 109 -11.16 13.47 41.90
C VAL A 109 -12.11 14.65 42.06
N ARG A 110 -13.27 14.60 41.40
CA ARG A 110 -14.30 15.65 41.50
C ARG A 110 -14.83 15.83 42.93
N ASP A 111 -15.00 14.73 43.65
CA ASP A 111 -15.55 14.76 45.00
C ASP A 111 -14.53 15.27 46.04
N LYS A 112 -13.24 15.07 45.78
CA LYS A 112 -12.14 15.57 46.63
C LYS A 112 -11.83 17.05 46.43
N VAL A 113 -12.18 17.61 45.29
CA VAL A 113 -11.90 19.01 44.96
C VAL A 113 -12.99 19.91 45.50
N ARG A 114 -12.60 20.91 46.32
CA ARG A 114 -13.52 21.90 46.93
C ARG A 114 -13.66 23.17 46.10
N ASP A 115 -12.66 23.51 45.35
CA ASP A 115 -12.61 24.71 44.51
C ASP A 115 -13.49 24.58 43.27
N LYS A 116 -14.27 25.61 42.97
CA LYS A 116 -15.22 25.64 41.85
C LYS A 116 -14.51 25.61 40.49
N ASP A 117 -13.42 26.37 40.35
CA ASP A 117 -12.68 26.48 39.11
C ASP A 117 -12.01 25.14 38.78
N GLN A 118 -11.46 24.45 39.76
CA GLN A 118 -10.87 23.13 39.59
C GLN A 118 -11.92 22.06 39.23
N ARG A 119 -13.14 22.14 39.79
CA ARG A 119 -14.23 21.25 39.38
C ARG A 119 -14.66 21.44 37.93
N GLU A 120 -14.71 22.69 37.47
CA GLU A 120 -15.02 23.02 36.08
C GLU A 120 -13.95 22.50 35.13
N PHE A 121 -12.68 22.71 35.47
CA PHE A 121 -11.57 22.16 34.74
C PHE A 121 -11.64 20.63 34.60
N ILE A 122 -11.93 19.90 35.68
CA ILE A 122 -12.06 18.42 35.63
C ILE A 122 -13.23 18.02 34.71
N LYS A 123 -14.37 18.73 34.81
CA LYS A 123 -15.53 18.48 33.96
C LYS A 123 -15.20 18.65 32.47
N ASP A 124 -14.44 19.69 32.14
CA ASP A 124 -14.02 19.97 30.76
C ASP A 124 -13.08 18.88 30.24
N LYS A 125 -12.11 18.44 31.04
CA LYS A 125 -11.19 17.36 30.69
C LYS A 125 -11.91 16.01 30.49
N VAL A 126 -12.89 15.71 31.31
CA VAL A 126 -13.74 14.52 31.13
C VAL A 126 -14.58 14.63 29.84
N SER A 127 -15.07 15.82 29.52
CA SER A 127 -15.82 16.07 28.30
C SER A 127 -14.95 15.91 27.06
N GLU A 128 -13.73 16.47 27.07
CA GLU A 128 -12.73 16.30 26.00
C GLU A 128 -12.40 14.81 25.80
N ALA A 129 -12.15 14.08 26.88
CA ALA A 129 -11.86 12.64 26.81
C ALA A 129 -13.03 11.84 26.21
N LYS A 130 -14.26 12.16 26.60
CA LYS A 130 -15.48 11.53 26.01
C LYS A 130 -15.61 11.84 24.53
N TRP A 131 -15.35 13.07 24.13
CA TRP A 131 -15.37 13.48 22.73
C TRP A 131 -14.32 12.71 21.92
N LEU A 132 -13.08 12.62 22.44
CA LEU A 132 -12.01 11.87 21.78
C LEU A 132 -12.36 10.38 21.60
N ALA A 133 -12.84 9.73 22.68
CA ALA A 133 -13.27 8.33 22.62
C ALA A 133 -14.34 8.11 21.55
N LYS A 134 -15.36 8.99 21.50
CA LYS A 134 -16.43 8.93 20.51
C LYS A 134 -15.92 9.21 19.07
N ALA A 135 -14.94 10.10 18.92
CA ALA A 135 -14.34 10.38 17.62
C ALA A 135 -13.58 9.17 17.06
N ILE A 136 -12.83 8.45 17.94
CA ILE A 136 -12.12 7.22 17.56
C ILE A 136 -13.13 6.12 17.20
N GLU A 137 -14.16 5.91 18.00
CA GLU A 137 -15.23 4.94 17.73
C GLU A 137 -15.89 5.22 16.36
N LYS A 138 -16.21 6.49 16.11
CA LYS A 138 -16.80 6.90 14.83
C LYS A 138 -15.88 6.68 13.62
N ARG A 139 -14.58 6.94 13.80
CA ARG A 139 -13.57 6.63 12.77
C ARG A 139 -13.55 5.13 12.47
N ASN A 140 -13.53 4.30 13.52
CA ASN A 140 -13.49 2.83 13.40
C ASN A 140 -14.75 2.27 12.72
N GLU A 141 -15.94 2.75 13.10
CA GLU A 141 -17.19 2.41 12.40
C GLU A 141 -17.14 2.78 10.91
N THR A 142 -16.63 3.98 10.62
CA THR A 142 -16.53 4.45 9.22
C THR A 142 -15.56 3.57 8.43
N MET A 143 -14.41 3.23 9.03
CA MET A 143 -13.42 2.35 8.41
C MET A 143 -13.99 0.97 8.10
N LEU A 144 -14.71 0.35 9.05
CA LEU A 144 -15.40 -0.92 8.83
C LEU A 144 -16.44 -0.84 7.70
N LYS A 145 -17.28 0.19 7.68
CA LYS A 145 -18.30 0.36 6.64
C LYS A 145 -17.67 0.49 5.26
N VAL A 146 -16.63 1.31 5.14
CA VAL A 146 -15.90 1.51 3.88
C VAL A 146 -15.19 0.23 3.45
N GLY A 147 -14.46 -0.43 4.37
CA GLY A 147 -13.77 -1.69 4.10
C GLY A 147 -14.73 -2.79 3.65
N SER A 148 -15.85 -2.96 4.35
CA SER A 148 -16.87 -3.96 3.99
C SER A 148 -17.45 -3.71 2.59
N GLU A 149 -17.70 -2.46 2.21
CA GLU A 149 -18.20 -2.13 0.86
C GLU A 149 -17.14 -2.39 -0.21
N ILE A 150 -15.86 -2.08 0.06
CA ILE A 150 -14.75 -2.38 -0.85
C ILE A 150 -14.63 -3.90 -1.06
N ILE A 151 -14.59 -4.68 0.01
CA ILE A 151 -14.46 -6.15 -0.07
C ILE A 151 -15.64 -6.78 -0.80
N LYS A 152 -16.86 -6.32 -0.54
CA LYS A 152 -18.06 -6.76 -1.26
C LYS A 152 -17.95 -6.57 -2.78
N ARG A 153 -17.35 -5.48 -3.24
CA ARG A 153 -17.12 -5.22 -4.66
C ARG A 153 -15.92 -5.97 -5.22
N GLN A 154 -14.97 -6.32 -4.38
CA GLN A 154 -13.73 -7.01 -4.76
C GLN A 154 -13.76 -8.53 -4.53
N THR A 155 -14.94 -9.14 -4.36
CA THR A 155 -15.07 -10.58 -4.11
C THR A 155 -14.37 -11.43 -5.18
N LEU A 156 -14.48 -11.06 -6.45
CA LEU A 156 -13.79 -11.77 -7.54
C LEU A 156 -12.27 -11.71 -7.44
N PHE A 157 -11.72 -10.58 -6.96
CA PHE A 157 -10.29 -10.46 -6.70
C PHE A 157 -9.85 -11.41 -5.57
N LEU A 158 -10.62 -11.50 -4.49
CA LEU A 158 -10.32 -12.37 -3.36
C LEU A 158 -10.38 -13.86 -3.74
N GLU A 159 -11.34 -14.24 -4.58
CA GLU A 159 -11.53 -15.63 -5.03
C GLU A 159 -10.55 -16.06 -6.12
N ARG A 160 -10.23 -15.16 -7.08
CA ARG A 160 -9.54 -15.51 -8.34
C ARG A 160 -8.19 -14.77 -8.53
N GLY A 161 -7.84 -13.88 -7.63
CA GLY A 161 -6.57 -13.18 -7.63
C GLY A 161 -6.53 -11.87 -8.43
N ALA A 162 -5.33 -11.29 -8.54
CA ALA A 162 -5.08 -9.92 -8.99
C ALA A 162 -5.60 -9.57 -10.40
N GLN A 163 -5.79 -10.56 -11.27
CA GLN A 163 -6.31 -10.33 -12.63
C GLN A 163 -7.79 -9.92 -12.67
N PHE A 164 -8.51 -10.14 -11.56
CA PHE A 164 -9.94 -9.88 -11.43
C PHE A 164 -10.26 -8.65 -10.57
N ILE A 165 -9.29 -7.76 -10.37
CA ILE A 165 -9.51 -6.49 -9.68
C ILE A 165 -10.55 -5.66 -10.42
N GLN A 166 -11.60 -5.25 -9.71
CA GLN A 166 -12.65 -4.38 -10.23
C GLN A 166 -12.24 -2.90 -10.03
N PRO A 167 -12.27 -2.07 -11.09
CA PRO A 167 -12.00 -0.64 -10.93
C PRO A 167 -13.11 0.02 -10.09
N MET A 168 -12.73 0.89 -9.16
CA MET A 168 -13.65 1.62 -8.29
C MET A 168 -13.22 3.07 -8.18
N VAL A 169 -14.17 3.98 -8.01
CA VAL A 169 -13.90 5.37 -7.67
C VAL A 169 -14.47 5.70 -6.30
N LEU A 170 -13.89 6.72 -5.64
CA LEU A 170 -14.31 7.12 -4.29
C LEU A 170 -15.80 7.47 -4.22
N LYS A 171 -16.32 8.03 -5.28
CA LYS A 171 -17.74 8.40 -5.40
C LYS A 171 -18.68 7.20 -5.27
N ASP A 172 -18.34 6.07 -5.91
CA ASP A 172 -19.17 4.86 -5.87
C ASP A 172 -19.28 4.30 -4.47
N ILE A 173 -18.18 4.34 -3.71
CA ILE A 173 -18.15 3.91 -2.31
C ILE A 173 -18.92 4.90 -1.44
N ALA A 174 -18.74 6.20 -1.67
CA ALA A 174 -19.41 7.26 -0.92
C ALA A 174 -20.94 7.15 -1.02
N GLU A 175 -21.46 6.94 -2.22
CA GLU A 175 -22.90 6.74 -2.47
C GLU A 175 -23.43 5.49 -1.78
N ALA A 176 -22.70 4.36 -1.87
CA ALA A 176 -23.12 3.09 -1.26
C ALA A 176 -23.14 3.15 0.28
N VAL A 177 -22.17 3.83 0.89
CA VAL A 177 -22.04 3.94 2.37
C VAL A 177 -22.88 5.13 2.91
N GLY A 178 -23.40 6.00 2.05
CA GLY A 178 -24.17 7.19 2.43
C GLY A 178 -23.31 8.27 3.10
N MET A 179 -22.08 8.46 2.62
CA MET A 179 -21.12 9.43 3.16
C MET A 179 -20.58 10.35 2.07
N HIS A 180 -19.98 11.47 2.47
CA HIS A 180 -19.34 12.37 1.53
C HIS A 180 -18.01 11.78 1.02
N GLU A 181 -17.67 12.01 -0.25
CA GLU A 181 -16.44 11.50 -0.89
C GLU A 181 -15.17 11.90 -0.14
N SER A 182 -15.13 13.14 0.40
CA SER A 182 -14.00 13.60 1.20
C SER A 182 -13.79 12.80 2.50
N THR A 183 -14.85 12.21 3.07
CA THR A 183 -14.76 11.33 4.24
C THR A 183 -14.12 10.01 3.85
N ILE A 184 -14.55 9.43 2.73
CA ILE A 184 -13.97 8.20 2.19
C ILE A 184 -12.48 8.41 1.89
N SER A 185 -12.14 9.50 1.17
CA SER A 185 -10.75 9.85 0.86
C SER A 185 -9.87 9.94 2.12
N ARG A 186 -10.34 10.57 3.20
CA ARG A 186 -9.59 10.67 4.47
C ARG A 186 -9.40 9.33 5.16
N VAL A 187 -10.37 8.44 5.08
CA VAL A 187 -10.29 7.11 5.69
C VAL A 187 -9.34 6.22 4.90
N THR A 188 -9.35 6.28 3.57
CA THR A 188 -8.49 5.47 2.71
C THR A 188 -7.07 6.02 2.58
N THR A 189 -6.86 7.34 2.78
CA THR A 189 -5.53 7.95 2.73
C THR A 189 -4.77 7.66 4.02
N GLY A 190 -3.80 6.77 3.98
CA GLY A 190 -2.97 6.39 5.12
C GLY A 190 -3.45 5.15 5.89
N SER A 191 -4.57 4.55 5.49
CA SER A 191 -4.98 3.21 5.91
C SER A 191 -4.31 2.16 4.99
N LEU A 192 -3.89 1.05 5.57
CA LEU A 192 -3.34 -0.11 4.87
C LEU A 192 -4.22 -1.33 5.13
#